data_edfd98a91f62006b040de125a38e5d6c
#
_entry.id   edfd98a91f62006b040de125a38e5d6c
#
_cell.length_a   1.000
_cell.length_b   1.000
_cell.length_c   1.000
_cell.angle_alpha   90.00
_cell.angle_beta   90.00
_cell.angle_gamma   90.00
#
_symmetry.space_group_name_H-M   'P 1'
#
loop_
_entity.id
_entity.type
_entity.pdbx_description
1 polymer ?
#
loop_
_entity_poly.entity_id
_entity_poly.type
_entity_poly.pdbx_seq_one_letter_code
_entity_poly.pdbx_strand_id
1 'polypeptide(L)'
;PSRGLGDVYKRQGGAHGMTDFYAINYDVKTQKFLTNKDILNLDKAADINALLKANLKDPDKCFTFEAPTVDNVTCINLTLHTVDFTYAQYILGPYSCGHTIISIPKEKMKDMLVIK
;
A
#
# COMPACT_ATOMS: atom_id res chain seq x y z
N PRO A 1 -10.18 19.79 -2.40
CA PRO A 1 -9.15 18.80 -2.70
C PRO A 1 -8.83 18.79 -4.17
N SER A 2 -7.56 18.65 -4.46
CA SER A 2 -7.07 18.69 -5.82
C SER A 2 -6.73 17.30 -6.37
N ARG A 3 -7.01 16.26 -5.62
CA ARG A 3 -6.69 14.91 -6.04
C ARG A 3 -7.93 14.08 -6.24
N GLY A 4 -7.94 13.36 -7.37
CA GLY A 4 -8.88 12.29 -7.55
C GLY A 4 -8.21 10.98 -7.15
N LEU A 5 -8.90 10.18 -6.40
CA LEU A 5 -8.42 8.88 -5.97
C LEU A 5 -9.32 7.81 -6.55
N GLY A 6 -8.70 6.73 -6.98
CA GLY A 6 -9.46 5.61 -7.49
C GLY A 6 -8.83 4.30 -7.08
N ASP A 7 -9.63 3.43 -6.54
CA ASP A 7 -9.23 2.07 -6.25
C ASP A 7 -9.90 1.13 -7.21
N VAL A 8 -9.11 0.28 -7.81
CA VAL A 8 -9.66 -0.77 -8.64
C VAL A 8 -9.06 -2.09 -8.20
N TYR A 9 -9.93 -2.97 -7.76
CA TYR A 9 -9.55 -4.32 -7.39
C TYR A 9 -10.10 -5.26 -8.45
N LYS A 10 -9.19 -5.89 -9.17
CA LYS A 10 -9.58 -6.78 -10.25
C LYS A 10 -9.23 -8.21 -9.88
N ARG A 11 -10.24 -9.06 -9.89
CA ARG A 11 -10.03 -10.47 -9.68
C ARG A 11 -9.88 -11.15 -11.01
N GLN A 12 -8.78 -11.82 -11.21
CA GLN A 12 -8.57 -12.63 -12.39
C GLN A 12 -8.92 -14.07 -12.10
N GLY A 13 -9.66 -14.66 -13.00
CA GLY A 13 -9.91 -16.08 -12.95
C GLY A 13 -8.65 -16.84 -13.30
N GLY A 14 -8.49 -18.00 -12.72
CA GLY A 14 -7.34 -18.84 -12.97
C GLY A 14 -7.39 -20.04 -12.05
N ALA A 15 -6.44 -20.95 -12.21
CA ALA A 15 -6.42 -22.18 -11.42
C ALA A 15 -6.36 -21.89 -9.91
N HIS A 16 -5.78 -20.77 -9.52
CA HIS A 16 -5.62 -20.41 -8.13
C HIS A 16 -6.54 -19.30 -7.66
N GLY A 17 -7.36 -18.76 -8.55
CA GLY A 17 -8.25 -17.66 -8.18
C GLY A 17 -7.53 -16.46 -7.60
N MET A 18 -6.33 -16.17 -8.09
CA MET A 18 -5.55 -15.05 -7.57
C MET A 18 -6.21 -13.72 -7.89
N THR A 19 -6.03 -12.78 -6.98
CA THR A 19 -6.53 -11.42 -7.12
C THR A 19 -5.36 -10.50 -7.44
N ASP A 20 -5.51 -9.74 -8.52
CA ASP A 20 -4.56 -8.67 -8.83
C ASP A 20 -5.04 -7.38 -8.19
N PHE A 21 -4.12 -6.68 -7.57
CA PHE A 21 -4.41 -5.41 -6.92
C PHE A 21 -3.66 -4.29 -7.62
N TYR A 22 -4.36 -3.21 -7.91
CA TYR A 22 -3.73 -1.99 -8.36
C TYR A 22 -4.51 -0.79 -7.87
N ALA A 23 -3.82 0.33 -7.75
CA ALA A 23 -4.44 1.59 -7.36
C ALA A 23 -4.01 2.66 -8.34
N ILE A 24 -4.93 3.57 -8.62
CA ILE A 24 -4.66 4.72 -9.47
C ILE A 24 -4.79 5.97 -8.59
N ASN A 25 -3.69 6.69 -8.46
CA ASN A 25 -3.68 7.95 -7.72
C ASN A 25 -3.41 9.06 -8.73
N TYR A 26 -4.39 9.94 -8.89
CA TYR A 26 -4.32 11.02 -9.87
C TYR A 26 -4.39 12.36 -9.17
N ASP A 27 -3.43 13.22 -9.47
CA ASP A 27 -3.43 14.59 -8.94
C ASP A 27 -4.13 15.49 -9.95
N VAL A 28 -5.35 15.90 -9.62
CA VAL A 28 -6.17 16.73 -10.48
C VAL A 28 -5.51 18.08 -10.73
N LYS A 29 -4.82 18.62 -9.74
CA LYS A 29 -4.19 19.93 -9.82
C LYS A 29 -3.05 19.95 -10.82
N THR A 30 -2.19 18.93 -10.81
CA THR A 30 -1.06 18.83 -11.73
C THR A 30 -1.37 17.98 -12.95
N GLN A 31 -2.53 17.31 -12.98
CA GLN A 31 -2.97 16.44 -14.05
C GLN A 31 -2.00 15.31 -14.32
N LYS A 32 -1.48 14.70 -13.24
CA LYS A 32 -0.52 13.61 -13.33
C LYS A 32 -0.98 12.42 -12.53
N PHE A 33 -0.67 11.23 -13.06
CA PHE A 33 -0.78 10.01 -12.28
C PHE A 33 0.44 9.93 -11.34
N LEU A 34 0.18 9.62 -10.09
CA LEU A 34 1.21 9.57 -9.06
C LEU A 34 1.78 8.16 -8.94
N THR A 35 3.10 8.08 -8.96
CA THR A 35 3.82 6.83 -8.64
C THR A 35 4.12 6.80 -7.15
N ASN A 36 4.66 5.68 -6.68
CA ASN A 36 5.04 5.57 -5.27
C ASN A 36 6.07 6.63 -4.88
N LYS A 37 6.97 6.98 -5.78
CA LYS A 37 7.98 8.01 -5.54
C LYS A 37 7.37 9.40 -5.42
N ASP A 38 6.25 9.63 -6.09
CA ASP A 38 5.54 10.91 -6.02
C ASP A 38 4.78 11.04 -4.72
N ILE A 39 4.45 9.93 -4.08
CA ILE A 39 3.66 9.89 -2.85
C ILE A 39 4.56 9.85 -1.63
N LEU A 40 5.54 8.94 -1.63
CA LEU A 40 6.39 8.65 -0.48
C LEU A 40 7.76 9.29 -0.62
N ASN A 41 8.23 9.88 0.47
CA ASN A 41 9.61 10.31 0.56
C ASN A 41 10.47 9.08 0.86
N LEU A 42 11.11 8.54 -0.17
CA LEU A 42 11.89 7.31 -0.03
C LEU A 42 13.17 7.49 0.79
N ASP A 43 13.59 8.73 1.05
CA ASP A 43 14.68 8.98 2.00
C ASP A 43 14.27 8.59 3.42
N LYS A 44 12.97 8.48 3.67
CA LYS A 44 12.41 8.04 4.95
C LYS A 44 11.93 6.59 4.91
N ALA A 45 12.43 5.80 3.97
CA ALA A 45 11.97 4.42 3.80
C ALA A 45 12.08 3.59 5.07
N ALA A 46 13.17 3.74 5.83
CA ALA A 46 13.34 3.00 7.07
C ALA A 46 12.24 3.32 8.09
N ASP A 47 11.86 4.60 8.19
CA ASP A 47 10.78 5.03 9.10
C ASP A 47 9.43 4.52 8.63
N ILE A 48 9.19 4.57 7.32
CA ILE A 48 7.94 4.05 6.73
C ILE A 48 7.84 2.54 6.97
N ASN A 49 8.94 1.81 6.76
CA ASN A 49 8.96 0.36 6.97
C ASN A 49 8.66 0.01 8.44
N ALA A 50 9.18 0.80 9.38
CA ALA A 50 8.89 0.59 10.80
C ALA A 50 7.40 0.79 11.10
N LEU A 51 6.77 1.81 10.51
CA LEU A 51 5.34 2.03 10.65
C LEU A 51 4.53 0.88 10.04
N LEU A 52 4.93 0.39 8.88
CA LEU A 52 4.24 -0.72 8.23
C LEU A 52 4.27 -1.96 9.10
N LYS A 53 5.44 -2.28 9.64
CA LYS A 53 5.58 -3.44 10.51
C LYS A 53 4.75 -3.28 11.79
N ALA A 54 4.75 -2.08 12.37
CA ALA A 54 4.01 -1.81 13.60
C ALA A 54 2.49 -1.88 13.39
N ASN A 55 2.01 -1.61 12.19
CA ASN A 55 0.58 -1.59 11.88
C ASN A 55 0.09 -2.83 11.16
N LEU A 56 0.96 -3.79 10.89
CA LEU A 56 0.55 -5.05 10.27
C LEU A 56 -0.29 -5.84 11.25
N LYS A 57 -1.48 -6.24 10.80
CA LYS A 57 -2.38 -7.09 11.59
C LYS A 57 -2.17 -8.52 11.16
N ASP A 58 -1.58 -9.31 12.03
CA ASP A 58 -1.26 -10.70 11.75
C ASP A 58 -1.52 -11.55 13.00
N PRO A 59 -2.81 -11.69 13.39
CA PRO A 59 -3.17 -12.39 14.61
C PRO A 59 -2.76 -13.86 14.61
N ASP A 60 -2.73 -14.49 13.44
CA ASP A 60 -2.39 -15.90 13.30
C ASP A 60 -0.92 -16.13 12.95
N LYS A 61 -0.13 -15.06 12.91
CA LYS A 61 1.27 -15.10 12.54
C LYS A 61 1.49 -15.80 11.21
N CYS A 62 0.66 -15.46 10.25
CA CYS A 62 0.61 -16.08 8.94
C CYS A 62 1.61 -15.47 7.95
N PHE A 63 1.91 -14.20 8.12
CA PHE A 63 2.79 -13.46 7.21
C PHE A 63 4.24 -13.58 7.65
N THR A 64 4.84 -14.73 7.34
CA THR A 64 6.17 -15.11 7.81
C THR A 64 7.25 -15.05 6.72
N PHE A 65 6.89 -14.76 5.46
CA PHE A 65 7.85 -14.74 4.38
C PHE A 65 8.76 -13.52 4.48
N GLU A 66 8.16 -12.34 4.54
CA GLU A 66 8.89 -11.08 4.61
C GLU A 66 8.08 -10.06 5.42
N ALA A 67 8.77 -9.10 6.00
CA ALA A 67 8.11 -7.95 6.61
C ALA A 67 7.60 -7.01 5.52
N PRO A 68 6.51 -6.27 5.77
CA PRO A 68 6.02 -5.28 4.80
C PRO A 68 7.00 -4.10 4.70
N THR A 69 7.33 -3.73 3.48
CA THR A 69 8.22 -2.60 3.21
C THR A 69 7.70 -1.79 2.02
N VAL A 70 8.34 -0.66 1.76
CA VAL A 70 8.02 0.14 0.59
C VAL A 70 8.49 -0.53 -0.72
N ASP A 71 9.40 -1.51 -0.61
CA ASP A 71 9.93 -2.20 -1.79
C ASP A 71 9.05 -3.35 -2.25
N ASN A 72 8.36 -4.02 -1.31
CA ASN A 72 7.54 -5.18 -1.67
C ASN A 72 6.03 -4.89 -1.67
N VAL A 73 5.63 -3.65 -1.47
CA VAL A 73 4.22 -3.27 -1.53
C VAL A 73 3.67 -3.47 -2.96
N THR A 74 2.48 -4.04 -3.05
CA THR A 74 1.84 -4.26 -4.35
C THR A 74 1.30 -2.96 -4.93
N CYS A 75 0.55 -2.20 -4.12
CA CYS A 75 0.06 -0.90 -4.53
C CYS A 75 -0.23 -0.03 -3.31
N ILE A 76 -0.29 1.27 -3.55
CA ILE A 76 -0.56 2.26 -2.51
C ILE A 76 -1.77 3.06 -2.93
N ASN A 77 -2.74 3.19 -2.05
CA ASN A 77 -3.91 3.99 -2.30
C ASN A 77 -3.97 5.14 -1.30
N LEU A 78 -4.14 6.34 -1.82
CA LEU A 78 -4.33 7.53 -1.00
C LEU A 78 -5.81 7.75 -0.76
N THR A 79 -6.20 7.83 0.48
CA THR A 79 -7.55 8.27 0.84
C THR A 79 -7.47 9.67 1.43
N LEU A 80 -8.60 10.19 1.86
CA LEU A 80 -8.63 11.53 2.46
C LEU A 80 -7.79 11.60 3.74
N HIS A 81 -7.82 10.54 4.55
CA HIS A 81 -7.19 10.53 5.87
C HIS A 81 -6.08 9.51 6.04
N THR A 82 -5.94 8.56 5.13
CA THR A 82 -5.00 7.45 5.28
C THR A 82 -4.19 7.22 4.02
N VAL A 83 -3.11 6.49 4.19
CA VAL A 83 -2.35 5.88 3.10
C VAL A 83 -2.47 4.39 3.29
N ASP A 84 -3.04 3.71 2.30
CA ASP A 84 -3.32 2.27 2.37
C ASP A 84 -2.30 1.52 1.53
N PHE A 85 -1.56 0.63 2.20
CA PHE A 85 -0.53 -0.19 1.56
C PHE A 85 -1.09 -1.60 1.38
N THR A 86 -1.25 -2.02 0.14
CA THR A 86 -1.80 -3.34 -0.19
C THR A 86 -0.68 -4.31 -0.54
N TYR A 87 -0.75 -5.50 0.07
CA TYR A 87 0.19 -6.59 -0.17
C TYR A 87 -0.61 -7.80 -0.65
N ALA A 88 -0.39 -8.17 -1.92
CA ALA A 88 -1.10 -9.28 -2.54
C ALA A 88 -0.68 -10.63 -1.94
N GLN A 89 -1.39 -11.67 -2.32
CA GLN A 89 -1.05 -13.03 -1.91
C GLN A 89 0.40 -13.34 -2.27
N TYR A 90 1.07 -14.15 -1.46
CA TYR A 90 2.46 -14.59 -1.61
C TYR A 90 3.52 -13.56 -1.27
N ILE A 91 3.17 -12.28 -1.10
CA ILE A 91 4.19 -11.27 -0.79
C ILE A 91 4.71 -11.47 0.64
N LEU A 92 3.81 -11.52 1.61
CA LEU A 92 4.19 -11.60 3.02
C LEU A 92 4.03 -12.99 3.60
N GLY A 93 3.26 -13.85 2.97
CA GLY A 93 3.00 -15.19 3.48
C GLY A 93 2.41 -16.11 2.43
N PRO A 94 2.07 -17.36 2.81
CA PRO A 94 1.52 -18.32 1.86
C PRO A 94 0.16 -17.87 1.32
N TYR A 95 -0.22 -18.44 0.18
CA TYR A 95 -1.46 -18.08 -0.51
C TYR A 95 -2.68 -18.19 0.41
N SER A 96 -2.72 -19.21 1.25
CA SER A 96 -3.85 -19.43 2.16
C SER A 96 -4.05 -18.30 3.16
N CYS A 97 -3.05 -17.47 3.38
CA CYS A 97 -3.14 -16.31 4.27
C CYS A 97 -3.75 -15.10 3.58
N GLY A 98 -3.85 -15.14 2.26
CA GLY A 98 -4.48 -14.09 1.49
C GLY A 98 -3.63 -12.83 1.39
N HIS A 99 -4.31 -11.75 1.02
CA HIS A 99 -3.70 -10.42 0.94
C HIS A 99 -3.93 -9.68 2.25
N THR A 100 -3.24 -8.55 2.41
CA THR A 100 -3.50 -7.66 3.54
C THR A 100 -3.36 -6.20 3.10
N ILE A 101 -4.06 -5.33 3.80
CA ILE A 101 -3.98 -3.89 3.58
C ILE A 101 -3.60 -3.24 4.90
N ILE A 102 -2.54 -2.45 4.88
CA ILE A 102 -2.08 -1.71 6.04
C ILE A 102 -2.46 -0.25 5.83
N SER A 103 -3.39 0.26 6.65
CA SER A 103 -3.85 1.64 6.58
C SER A 103 -3.14 2.46 7.65
N ILE A 104 -2.42 3.49 7.24
CA ILE A 104 -1.71 4.36 8.16
C ILE A 104 -2.29 5.77 8.06
N PRO A 105 -2.71 6.37 9.19
CA PRO A 105 -3.19 7.75 9.16
C PRO A 105 -2.14 8.71 8.61
N LYS A 106 -2.54 9.60 7.73
CA LYS A 106 -1.62 10.57 7.12
C LYS A 106 -0.91 11.41 8.17
N GLU A 107 -1.58 11.70 9.28
CA GLU A 107 -0.99 12.50 10.36
C GLU A 107 0.26 11.84 10.96
N LYS A 108 0.37 10.51 10.87
CA LYS A 108 1.54 9.78 11.35
C LYS A 108 2.66 9.73 10.32
N MET A 109 2.40 10.19 9.11
CA MET A 109 3.35 10.12 8.01
C MET A 109 3.75 11.48 7.47
N LYS A 110 3.62 12.53 8.26
CA LYS A 110 3.82 13.92 7.78
C LYS A 110 5.15 14.14 7.06
N ASP A 111 6.25 13.65 7.65
CA ASP A 111 7.57 13.83 7.06
C ASP A 111 7.92 12.79 6.02
N MET A 112 7.04 11.80 5.87
CA MET A 112 7.27 10.64 4.99
C MET A 112 6.52 10.76 3.68
N LEU A 113 5.67 11.77 3.53
CA LEU A 113 4.90 12.01 2.32
C LEU A 113 5.47 13.18 1.54
N VAL A 114 5.65 12.98 0.24
CA VAL A 114 6.05 14.04 -0.68
C VAL A 114 4.87 14.96 -0.95
N ILE A 115 3.68 14.38 -1.10
CA ILE A 115 2.47 15.14 -1.34
C ILE A 115 1.81 15.55 -0.04
N LYS A 116 1.10 16.66 -0.09
CA LYS A 116 0.42 17.20 1.09
C LYS A 116 -1.09 17.04 0.97
#